data_8ee29e54df6e3b478f7f57c7c032ccf4
#
_entry.id   8ee29e54df6e3b478f7f57c7c032ccf4
#
_cell.length_a   1.000
_cell.length_b   1.000
_cell.length_c   1.000
_cell.angle_alpha   90.00
_cell.angle_beta   90.00
_cell.angle_gamma   90.00
#
_symmetry.space_group_name_H-M   'P 1'
#
loop_
_entity.id
_entity.type
_entity.pdbx_description
1 polymer ?
#
loop_
_entity_poly.entity_id
_entity_poly.type
_entity_poly.pdbx_seq_one_letter_code
_entity_poly.pdbx_strand_id
1 'polypeptide(L)'
;LVFDEQRYTMQKVANDKMFDYYEYTVKLGDSRVEYYFEVHSGHMVCYFNSVGVCSSVENYYNFSITPSFQTPDWAKGAIIYQIFVDRFYNGDRSNDVETDEYFYIGEGTHKNSDWMKYPREMDVREFYGGDIAGVMQKLDYLQDLGVEAIYLNPIFVSPSNHKYDIQDYDYIDPHFGRIVKNDGENLQRDENGNLIIHDPEHPNKDATRYICRVTDKENLEASNQLFIEFVEEVHRRGMKVILDGVFNHCG
;
A
#
# COMPACT_ATOMS: atom_id res chain seq x y z
N LEU A 1 -8.31 -27.68 23.89
CA LEU A 1 -8.22 -27.41 22.45
C LEU A 1 -9.42 -28.01 21.74
N VAL A 2 -10.10 -27.24 20.97
CA VAL A 2 -11.11 -27.70 20.00
C VAL A 2 -10.51 -27.56 18.61
N PHE A 3 -10.43 -28.68 17.92
CA PHE A 3 -9.75 -28.79 16.63
C PHE A 3 -10.55 -29.79 15.79
N ASP A 4 -10.91 -29.43 14.57
CA ASP A 4 -11.76 -30.23 13.66
C ASP A 4 -13.04 -30.74 14.37
N GLU A 5 -13.74 -29.82 15.05
CA GLU A 5 -14.96 -30.07 15.87
C GLU A 5 -14.79 -31.05 17.03
N GLN A 6 -13.59 -31.57 17.25
CA GLN A 6 -13.27 -32.49 18.36
C GLN A 6 -12.60 -31.76 19.52
N ARG A 7 -12.90 -32.21 20.74
CA ARG A 7 -12.33 -31.66 21.97
C ARG A 7 -11.18 -32.51 22.47
N TYR A 8 -10.04 -31.85 22.69
CA TYR A 8 -8.81 -32.46 23.20
C TYR A 8 -8.40 -31.80 24.51
N THR A 9 -8.23 -32.59 25.58
CA THR A 9 -7.73 -32.08 26.85
C THR A 9 -6.23 -31.82 26.74
N MET A 10 -5.82 -30.58 26.96
CA MET A 10 -4.43 -30.19 26.96
C MET A 10 -3.78 -30.58 28.29
N GLN A 11 -2.49 -30.93 28.26
CA GLN A 11 -1.71 -31.29 29.44
C GLN A 11 -0.92 -30.09 29.93
N LYS A 12 -0.94 -29.86 31.27
CA LYS A 12 -0.08 -28.86 31.86
C LYS A 12 1.36 -29.37 31.86
N VAL A 13 2.26 -28.66 31.22
CA VAL A 13 3.66 -29.06 31.01
C VAL A 13 4.65 -28.22 31.84
N ALA A 14 4.27 -26.98 32.15
CA ALA A 14 5.11 -26.10 32.97
C ALA A 14 4.24 -25.08 33.71
N ASN A 15 4.85 -24.38 34.66
CA ASN A 15 4.30 -23.17 35.27
C ASN A 15 5.43 -22.25 35.73
N ASP A 16 5.12 -20.97 35.81
CA ASP A 16 5.92 -19.96 36.50
C ASP A 16 5.07 -19.22 37.54
N LYS A 17 5.52 -18.08 38.05
CA LYS A 17 4.79 -17.32 39.07
C LYS A 17 3.48 -16.68 38.55
N MET A 18 3.31 -16.55 37.23
CA MET A 18 2.20 -15.85 36.63
C MET A 18 1.35 -16.74 35.73
N PHE A 19 1.93 -17.77 35.11
CA PHE A 19 1.28 -18.54 34.04
C PHE A 19 1.43 -20.05 34.27
N ASP A 20 0.39 -20.77 33.85
CA ASP A 20 0.38 -22.21 33.63
C ASP A 20 0.47 -22.47 32.14
N TYR A 21 1.37 -23.34 31.69
CA TYR A 21 1.60 -23.69 30.31
C TYR A 21 0.99 -25.06 30.00
N TYR A 22 0.19 -25.09 28.95
CA TYR A 22 -0.51 -26.29 28.48
C TYR A 22 -0.13 -26.59 27.05
N GLU A 23 0.03 -27.86 26.73
CA GLU A 23 0.29 -28.30 25.36
C GLU A 23 -0.63 -29.43 24.92
N TYR A 24 -0.82 -29.57 23.63
CA TYR A 24 -1.40 -30.70 22.95
C TYR A 24 -0.84 -30.81 21.54
N THR A 25 -0.39 -32.02 21.15
CA THR A 25 0.15 -32.26 19.81
C THR A 25 -0.93 -32.83 18.92
N VAL A 26 -1.21 -32.16 17.81
CA VAL A 26 -2.12 -32.62 16.77
C VAL A 26 -1.34 -33.06 15.53
N LYS A 27 -1.84 -34.08 14.83
CA LYS A 27 -1.37 -34.43 13.49
C LYS A 27 -2.25 -33.70 12.49
N LEU A 28 -1.63 -32.90 11.66
CA LEU A 28 -2.32 -32.17 10.58
C LEU A 28 -2.27 -33.00 9.29
N GLY A 29 -3.35 -32.96 8.50
CA GLY A 29 -3.36 -33.37 7.11
C GLY A 29 -2.85 -32.23 6.21
N ASP A 30 -3.21 -32.22 4.93
CA ASP A 30 -2.78 -31.22 3.96
C ASP A 30 -3.75 -30.03 3.85
N SER A 31 -4.94 -30.12 4.46
CA SER A 31 -5.96 -29.09 4.39
C SER A 31 -5.82 -28.08 5.53
N ARG A 32 -6.21 -26.83 5.25
CA ARG A 32 -6.35 -25.82 6.29
C ARG A 32 -7.32 -26.29 7.36
N VAL A 33 -6.96 -26.09 8.62
CA VAL A 33 -7.75 -26.45 9.79
C VAL A 33 -7.97 -25.24 10.66
N GLU A 34 -9.10 -25.23 11.36
CA GLU A 34 -9.48 -24.17 12.29
C GLU A 34 -9.55 -24.72 13.72
N TYR A 35 -9.23 -23.86 14.70
CA TYR A 35 -9.24 -24.25 16.09
C TYR A 35 -9.46 -23.06 17.03
N TYR A 36 -9.88 -23.37 18.25
CA TYR A 36 -9.96 -22.45 19.38
C TYR A 36 -9.67 -23.19 20.68
N PHE A 37 -9.51 -22.42 21.74
CA PHE A 37 -9.35 -23.00 23.08
C PHE A 37 -10.62 -22.83 23.87
N GLU A 38 -11.05 -23.89 24.55
CA GLU A 38 -12.12 -23.89 25.54
C GLU A 38 -11.45 -24.03 26.92
N VAL A 39 -11.66 -23.05 27.79
CA VAL A 39 -11.03 -22.97 29.11
C VAL A 39 -12.08 -23.13 30.19
N HIS A 40 -11.87 -24.12 31.04
CA HIS A 40 -12.74 -24.43 32.18
C HIS A 40 -12.06 -24.02 33.49
N SER A 41 -12.76 -23.23 34.31
CA SER A 41 -12.31 -22.87 35.65
C SER A 41 -13.50 -22.96 36.62
N GLY A 42 -13.53 -24.05 37.41
CA GLY A 42 -14.68 -24.36 38.25
C GLY A 42 -15.96 -24.54 37.41
N HIS A 43 -16.95 -23.68 37.61
CA HIS A 43 -18.23 -23.68 36.86
C HIS A 43 -18.21 -22.73 35.65
N MET A 44 -17.13 -21.97 35.45
CA MET A 44 -17.00 -21.05 34.32
C MET A 44 -16.39 -21.74 33.13
N VAL A 45 -16.96 -21.42 31.96
CA VAL A 45 -16.38 -21.80 30.66
C VAL A 45 -16.21 -20.53 29.85
N CYS A 46 -15.04 -20.34 29.27
CA CYS A 46 -14.77 -19.29 28.29
C CYS A 46 -14.01 -19.87 27.12
N TYR A 47 -13.99 -19.12 26.04
CA TYR A 47 -13.35 -19.50 24.78
C TYR A 47 -12.26 -18.49 24.45
N PHE A 48 -11.18 -18.96 23.84
CA PHE A 48 -10.09 -18.11 23.38
C PHE A 48 -9.83 -18.39 21.91
N ASN A 49 -9.93 -17.35 21.10
CA ASN A 49 -9.74 -17.35 19.66
C ASN A 49 -8.96 -16.09 19.20
N SER A 50 -8.95 -15.77 17.91
CA SER A 50 -8.17 -14.66 17.36
C SER A 50 -8.56 -13.27 17.86
N VAL A 51 -9.76 -13.09 18.41
CA VAL A 51 -10.21 -11.82 19.03
C VAL A 51 -10.00 -11.80 20.56
N GLY A 52 -9.49 -12.88 21.15
CA GLY A 52 -9.21 -12.98 22.57
C GLY A 52 -10.23 -13.86 23.31
N VAL A 53 -10.46 -13.54 24.60
CA VAL A 53 -11.38 -14.30 25.47
C VAL A 53 -12.80 -13.85 25.22
N CYS A 54 -13.70 -14.82 24.98
CA CYS A 54 -15.12 -14.59 24.71
C CYS A 54 -16.01 -15.60 25.44
N SER A 55 -17.29 -15.27 25.59
CA SER A 55 -18.28 -16.13 26.25
C SER A 55 -18.97 -17.10 25.29
N SER A 56 -18.84 -16.90 23.97
CA SER A 56 -19.38 -17.74 22.90
C SER A 56 -18.38 -17.89 21.77
N VAL A 57 -18.52 -18.94 20.98
CA VAL A 57 -17.67 -19.17 19.80
C VAL A 57 -18.39 -18.67 18.54
N GLU A 58 -17.68 -17.86 17.77
CA GLU A 58 -18.04 -17.52 16.39
C GLU A 58 -16.92 -18.05 15.49
N ASN A 59 -17.25 -18.98 14.61
CA ASN A 59 -16.26 -19.70 13.78
C ASN A 59 -15.41 -18.77 12.93
N TYR A 60 -15.92 -17.61 12.55
CA TYR A 60 -15.18 -16.59 11.80
C TYR A 60 -13.88 -16.14 12.51
N TYR A 61 -13.87 -16.19 13.84
CA TYR A 61 -12.74 -15.76 14.67
C TYR A 61 -11.86 -16.92 15.14
N ASN A 62 -12.06 -18.13 14.65
CA ASN A 62 -11.17 -19.23 15.01
C ASN A 62 -9.74 -18.97 14.53
N PHE A 63 -8.77 -19.46 15.30
CA PHE A 63 -7.41 -19.58 14.80
C PHE A 63 -7.38 -20.57 13.63
N SER A 64 -6.43 -20.39 12.71
CA SER A 64 -6.27 -21.35 11.62
C SER A 64 -4.80 -21.73 11.42
N ILE A 65 -4.60 -22.97 10.98
CA ILE A 65 -3.31 -23.49 10.57
C ILE A 65 -3.46 -23.97 9.13
N THR A 66 -2.59 -23.50 8.25
CA THR A 66 -2.44 -24.02 6.90
C THR A 66 -1.21 -24.91 6.89
N PRO A 67 -1.36 -26.24 6.85
CA PRO A 67 -0.22 -27.16 6.77
C PRO A 67 0.63 -26.84 5.55
N SER A 68 1.92 -27.12 5.64
CA SER A 68 2.88 -26.88 4.55
C SER A 68 3.07 -25.40 4.14
N PHE A 69 2.40 -24.45 4.83
CA PHE A 69 2.69 -23.03 4.61
C PHE A 69 4.09 -22.71 5.13
N GLN A 70 4.93 -22.19 4.26
CA GLN A 70 6.27 -21.74 4.60
C GLN A 70 6.46 -20.30 4.17
N THR A 71 6.83 -19.44 5.11
CA THR A 71 7.32 -18.11 4.77
C THR A 71 8.62 -18.26 3.97
N PRO A 72 8.74 -17.60 2.82
CA PRO A 72 9.99 -17.62 2.05
C PRO A 72 11.18 -17.22 2.92
N ASP A 73 12.30 -17.91 2.76
CA ASP A 73 13.46 -17.70 3.62
C ASP A 73 14.02 -16.28 3.54
N TRP A 74 13.94 -15.65 2.36
CA TRP A 74 14.35 -14.27 2.17
C TRP A 74 13.54 -13.27 3.03
N ALA A 75 12.27 -13.58 3.34
CA ALA A 75 11.39 -12.69 4.11
C ALA A 75 11.63 -12.79 5.63
N LYS A 76 12.30 -13.86 6.09
CA LYS A 76 12.57 -14.07 7.51
C LYS A 76 13.70 -13.16 7.97
N GLY A 77 13.34 -12.09 8.69
CA GLY A 77 14.30 -11.12 9.20
C GLY A 77 14.75 -10.07 8.16
N ALA A 78 14.11 -10.01 6.98
CA ALA A 78 14.41 -9.03 5.95
C ALA A 78 14.17 -7.59 6.41
N ILE A 79 15.05 -6.69 6.02
CA ILE A 79 14.87 -5.25 6.16
C ILE A 79 14.01 -4.75 5.00
N ILE A 80 12.78 -4.34 5.32
CA ILE A 80 11.83 -3.80 4.35
C ILE A 80 11.77 -2.27 4.52
N TYR A 81 11.96 -1.53 3.43
CA TYR A 81 11.87 -0.08 3.42
C TYR A 81 10.61 0.36 2.66
N GLN A 82 9.66 0.95 3.39
CA GLN A 82 8.42 1.47 2.79
C GLN A 82 8.65 2.88 2.24
N ILE A 83 8.21 3.12 1.01
CA ILE A 83 8.36 4.39 0.29
C ILE A 83 7.00 4.97 -0.04
N PHE A 84 6.72 6.17 0.47
CA PHE A 84 5.70 7.07 -0.06
C PHE A 84 6.33 7.84 -1.23
N VAL A 85 6.04 7.44 -2.46
CA VAL A 85 6.81 7.82 -3.65
C VAL A 85 6.86 9.33 -3.85
N ASP A 86 5.71 10.04 -3.79
CA ASP A 86 5.66 11.50 -3.92
C ASP A 86 6.61 12.24 -2.96
N ARG A 87 6.93 11.63 -1.80
CA ARG A 87 7.67 12.24 -0.71
C ARG A 87 9.09 11.68 -0.53
N PHE A 88 9.59 10.93 -1.49
CA PHE A 88 10.90 10.28 -1.36
C PHE A 88 12.02 11.02 -2.10
N TYR A 89 11.96 11.12 -3.41
CA TYR A 89 12.94 11.84 -4.22
C TYR A 89 12.41 12.12 -5.62
N ASN A 90 12.57 13.35 -6.10
CA ASN A 90 12.19 13.75 -7.46
C ASN A 90 13.34 13.46 -8.43
N GLY A 91 13.16 12.51 -9.30
CA GLY A 91 14.15 12.08 -10.28
C GLY A 91 13.93 12.66 -11.67
N ASP A 92 12.68 12.96 -12.01
CA ASP A 92 12.28 13.54 -13.29
C ASP A 92 11.24 14.65 -13.10
N ARG A 93 11.66 15.90 -13.14
CA ARG A 93 10.77 17.04 -12.95
C ARG A 93 9.77 17.26 -14.10
N SER A 94 9.91 16.55 -15.20
CA SER A 94 8.98 16.69 -16.33
C SER A 94 7.64 16.00 -16.09
N ASN A 95 7.60 15.06 -15.14
CA ASN A 95 6.39 14.32 -14.75
C ASN A 95 5.68 14.91 -13.51
N ASP A 96 6.25 15.95 -12.88
CA ASP A 96 5.64 16.58 -11.70
C ASP A 96 4.19 16.99 -11.96
N VAL A 97 3.32 16.74 -10.98
CA VAL A 97 2.00 17.37 -10.95
C VAL A 97 2.16 18.88 -10.79
N GLU A 98 1.50 19.64 -11.63
CA GLU A 98 1.56 21.10 -11.61
C GLU A 98 0.48 21.71 -10.72
N THR A 99 0.68 22.97 -10.32
CA THR A 99 -0.37 23.73 -9.63
C THR A 99 -1.55 23.93 -10.59
N ASP A 100 -2.78 23.66 -10.10
CA ASP A 100 -4.03 23.73 -10.85
C ASP A 100 -4.07 22.80 -12.09
N GLU A 101 -3.28 21.74 -12.07
CA GLU A 101 -3.33 20.79 -13.17
C GLU A 101 -4.69 20.12 -13.29
N TYR A 102 -5.31 19.81 -12.15
CA TYR A 102 -6.68 19.30 -12.08
C TYR A 102 -7.34 19.65 -10.74
N PHE A 103 -8.65 19.46 -10.67
CA PHE A 103 -9.46 19.64 -9.47
C PHE A 103 -9.57 18.32 -8.70
N TYR A 104 -9.28 18.35 -7.40
CA TYR A 104 -9.41 17.22 -6.53
C TYR A 104 -9.82 17.64 -5.11
N ILE A 105 -10.88 17.03 -4.57
CA ILE A 105 -11.43 17.31 -3.23
C ILE A 105 -11.56 18.84 -2.95
N GLY A 106 -12.36 19.51 -3.77
CA GLY A 106 -12.78 20.88 -3.53
C GLY A 106 -11.81 21.99 -3.94
N GLU A 107 -10.63 21.68 -4.49
CA GLU A 107 -9.62 22.66 -4.88
C GLU A 107 -8.71 22.12 -6.00
N GLY A 108 -7.90 22.97 -6.64
CA GLY A 108 -6.86 22.56 -7.57
C GLY A 108 -5.67 21.88 -6.89
N THR A 109 -4.94 21.10 -7.66
CA THR A 109 -3.65 20.54 -7.23
C THR A 109 -2.64 21.63 -6.92
N HIS A 110 -1.68 21.31 -6.06
CA HIS A 110 -0.62 22.24 -5.68
C HIS A 110 0.75 21.57 -5.74
N LYS A 111 1.63 22.13 -6.58
CA LYS A 111 3.04 21.71 -6.63
C LYS A 111 3.80 22.38 -5.50
N ASN A 112 4.45 21.58 -4.66
CA ASN A 112 5.29 22.08 -3.56
C ASN A 112 6.76 21.86 -3.93
N SER A 113 7.52 22.95 -4.05
CA SER A 113 8.95 22.91 -4.34
C SER A 113 9.84 22.93 -3.08
N ASP A 114 9.25 23.22 -1.92
CA ASP A 114 9.97 23.24 -0.65
C ASP A 114 9.84 21.89 0.08
N TRP A 115 10.80 21.03 -0.13
CA TRP A 115 10.87 19.70 0.50
C TRP A 115 11.07 19.74 2.02
N MET A 116 11.36 20.90 2.61
CA MET A 116 11.47 21.10 4.07
C MET A 116 10.15 21.54 4.70
N LYS A 117 9.15 21.85 3.90
CA LYS A 117 7.84 22.26 4.38
C LYS A 117 7.10 21.08 5.01
N TYR A 118 6.54 21.30 6.20
CA TYR A 118 5.67 20.31 6.83
C TYR A 118 4.36 20.13 6.05
N PRO A 119 3.87 18.88 5.93
CA PRO A 119 2.55 18.59 5.37
C PRO A 119 1.46 19.37 6.12
N ARG A 120 0.44 19.82 5.39
CA ARG A 120 -0.73 20.48 5.99
C ARG A 120 -1.80 19.44 6.30
N GLU A 121 -2.80 19.86 7.07
CA GLU A 121 -4.06 19.14 7.14
C GLU A 121 -4.71 19.11 5.74
N MET A 122 -5.25 17.95 5.33
CA MET A 122 -5.83 17.75 3.98
C MET A 122 -4.86 18.03 2.81
N ASP A 123 -3.61 17.61 2.95
CA ASP A 123 -2.57 17.81 1.94
C ASP A 123 -2.60 16.79 0.77
N VAL A 124 -3.67 16.01 0.64
CA VAL A 124 -3.83 14.94 -0.38
C VAL A 124 -3.66 15.43 -1.83
N ARG A 125 -3.77 16.73 -2.06
CA ARG A 125 -3.58 17.41 -3.35
C ARG A 125 -2.29 18.26 -3.43
N GLU A 126 -1.41 18.19 -2.41
CA GLU A 126 -0.07 18.79 -2.45
C GLU A 126 0.95 17.75 -2.93
N PHE A 127 1.67 18.04 -3.99
CA PHE A 127 2.63 17.14 -4.62
C PHE A 127 4.04 17.68 -4.50
N TYR A 128 4.98 16.82 -4.12
CA TYR A 128 6.41 17.15 -4.02
C TYR A 128 7.20 16.63 -5.22
N GLY A 129 6.58 15.80 -6.07
CA GLY A 129 7.14 15.32 -7.29
C GLY A 129 8.12 14.17 -7.14
N GLY A 130 8.08 13.42 -6.03
CA GLY A 130 8.80 12.15 -5.95
C GLY A 130 8.24 11.13 -6.95
N ASP A 131 9.12 10.34 -7.55
CA ASP A 131 8.79 9.45 -8.65
C ASP A 131 9.65 8.18 -8.67
N ILE A 132 9.34 7.23 -9.58
CA ILE A 132 10.09 5.98 -9.74
C ILE A 132 11.52 6.23 -10.19
N ALA A 133 11.76 7.22 -11.05
CA ALA A 133 13.12 7.59 -11.45
C ALA A 133 13.94 8.06 -10.25
N GLY A 134 13.31 8.79 -9.32
CA GLY A 134 13.92 9.19 -8.06
C GLY A 134 14.25 8.01 -7.15
N VAL A 135 13.34 7.04 -7.03
CA VAL A 135 13.62 5.80 -6.29
C VAL A 135 14.81 5.08 -6.92
N MET A 136 14.87 4.97 -8.26
CA MET A 136 15.99 4.37 -8.97
C MET A 136 17.32 5.07 -8.67
N GLN A 137 17.35 6.40 -8.63
CA GLN A 137 18.54 7.18 -8.29
C GLN A 137 19.01 6.98 -6.85
N LYS A 138 18.15 6.47 -5.97
CA LYS A 138 18.45 6.21 -4.55
C LYS A 138 18.69 4.73 -4.22
N LEU A 139 18.77 3.85 -5.22
CA LEU A 139 19.00 2.42 -4.99
C LEU A 139 20.34 2.13 -4.30
N ASP A 140 21.41 2.89 -4.58
CA ASP A 140 22.68 2.73 -3.89
C ASP A 140 22.53 3.04 -2.39
N TYR A 141 21.85 4.14 -2.06
CA TYR A 141 21.54 4.50 -0.68
C TYR A 141 20.73 3.42 0.05
N LEU A 142 19.70 2.88 -0.60
CA LEU A 142 18.87 1.82 -0.01
C LEU A 142 19.67 0.52 0.20
N GLN A 143 20.53 0.17 -0.75
CA GLN A 143 21.41 -0.99 -0.66
C GLN A 143 22.46 -0.84 0.44
N ASP A 144 23.09 0.34 0.56
CA ASP A 144 24.06 0.65 1.63
C ASP A 144 23.40 0.64 3.01
N LEU A 145 22.11 0.99 3.10
CA LEU A 145 21.31 0.89 4.33
C LEU A 145 20.98 -0.57 4.71
N GLY A 146 21.22 -1.52 3.82
CA GLY A 146 20.94 -2.94 4.04
C GLY A 146 19.50 -3.34 3.73
N VAL A 147 18.79 -2.57 2.90
CA VAL A 147 17.41 -2.89 2.48
C VAL A 147 17.41 -4.14 1.59
N GLU A 148 16.55 -5.09 1.92
CA GLU A 148 16.38 -6.33 1.16
C GLU A 148 15.07 -6.35 0.34
N ALA A 149 14.08 -5.53 0.75
CA ALA A 149 12.87 -5.34 -0.02
C ALA A 149 12.39 -3.89 0.04
N ILE A 150 12.00 -3.34 -1.11
CA ILE A 150 11.38 -2.03 -1.25
C ILE A 150 9.87 -2.24 -1.32
N TYR A 151 9.15 -1.65 -0.37
CA TYR A 151 7.69 -1.62 -0.37
C TYR A 151 7.22 -0.26 -0.88
N LEU A 152 6.63 -0.22 -2.07
CA LEU A 152 6.06 1.01 -2.62
C LEU A 152 4.61 1.15 -2.15
N ASN A 153 4.25 2.30 -1.55
CA ASN A 153 2.86 2.73 -1.45
C ASN A 153 2.24 2.72 -2.85
N PRO A 154 0.91 2.73 -2.99
CA PRO A 154 0.29 2.61 -4.31
C PRO A 154 0.90 3.57 -5.34
N ILE A 155 1.09 3.06 -6.56
CA ILE A 155 1.74 3.80 -7.67
C ILE A 155 0.89 3.83 -8.95
N PHE A 156 -0.30 3.26 -8.89
CA PHE A 156 -1.22 3.19 -10.01
C PHE A 156 -1.93 4.53 -10.28
N VAL A 157 -2.56 4.68 -11.44
CA VAL A 157 -3.27 5.91 -11.81
C VAL A 157 -4.30 6.29 -10.74
N SER A 158 -4.12 7.47 -10.16
CA SER A 158 -4.93 7.98 -9.05
C SER A 158 -4.73 9.48 -8.87
N PRO A 159 -5.78 10.25 -8.50
CA PRO A 159 -5.70 11.70 -8.39
C PRO A 159 -5.01 12.21 -7.12
N SER A 160 -4.87 11.41 -6.07
CA SER A 160 -4.21 11.84 -4.84
C SER A 160 -2.69 11.68 -4.89
N ASN A 161 -1.97 12.36 -4.00
CA ASN A 161 -0.54 12.17 -3.81
C ASN A 161 -0.20 10.80 -3.20
N HIS A 162 -1.10 10.22 -2.40
CA HIS A 162 -0.93 8.94 -1.73
C HIS A 162 -1.36 7.73 -2.57
N LYS A 163 -2.12 7.94 -3.64
CA LYS A 163 -2.56 6.93 -4.61
C LYS A 163 -3.41 5.77 -4.04
N TYR A 164 -4.03 5.93 -2.85
CA TYR A 164 -4.94 4.90 -2.30
C TYR A 164 -6.34 4.93 -2.94
N ASP A 165 -6.66 5.93 -3.74
CA ASP A 165 -7.89 6.09 -4.54
C ASP A 165 -7.64 5.73 -6.01
N ILE A 166 -7.24 4.47 -6.24
CA ILE A 166 -6.85 3.95 -7.55
C ILE A 166 -8.03 3.97 -8.53
N GLN A 167 -7.81 4.52 -9.70
CA GLN A 167 -8.77 4.58 -10.80
C GLN A 167 -8.48 3.57 -11.91
N ASP A 168 -7.21 3.20 -12.09
CA ASP A 168 -6.79 2.21 -13.07
C ASP A 168 -5.65 1.36 -12.47
N TYR A 169 -5.87 0.04 -12.36
CA TYR A 169 -4.90 -0.91 -11.81
C TYR A 169 -3.95 -1.49 -12.86
N ASP A 170 -4.19 -1.24 -14.13
CA ASP A 170 -3.38 -1.82 -15.22
C ASP A 170 -2.14 -0.96 -15.53
N TYR A 171 -2.14 0.30 -15.08
CA TYR A 171 -1.09 1.25 -15.42
C TYR A 171 -0.51 1.99 -14.22
N ILE A 172 0.79 2.18 -14.27
CA ILE A 172 1.51 3.08 -13.36
C ILE A 172 1.09 4.52 -13.68
N ASP A 173 0.84 5.33 -12.65
CA ASP A 173 0.52 6.75 -12.83
C ASP A 173 1.66 7.47 -13.55
N PRO A 174 1.42 8.14 -14.68
CA PRO A 174 2.46 8.84 -15.43
C PRO A 174 3.19 9.93 -14.63
N HIS A 175 2.58 10.50 -13.58
CA HIS A 175 3.26 11.43 -12.69
C HIS A 175 4.30 10.75 -11.77
N PHE A 176 4.20 9.43 -11.59
CA PHE A 176 5.25 8.63 -10.96
C PHE A 176 6.12 7.90 -11.98
N GLY A 177 5.67 7.85 -13.22
CA GLY A 177 6.27 7.16 -14.34
C GLY A 177 6.99 8.09 -15.33
N ARG A 178 6.61 7.95 -16.59
CA ARG A 178 7.20 8.72 -17.70
C ARG A 178 6.10 9.36 -18.55
N ILE A 179 6.14 10.67 -18.69
CA ILE A 179 5.25 11.43 -19.57
C ILE A 179 6.00 11.69 -20.89
N VAL A 180 5.47 11.16 -21.99
CA VAL A 180 6.01 11.36 -23.37
C VAL A 180 5.13 12.31 -24.18
N LYS A 181 3.83 12.39 -23.85
CA LYS A 181 2.89 13.38 -24.39
C LYS A 181 2.38 14.27 -23.26
N ASN A 182 2.48 15.57 -23.47
CA ASN A 182 2.20 16.57 -22.43
C ASN A 182 1.40 17.74 -23.01
N ASP A 183 0.39 17.40 -23.81
CA ASP A 183 -0.47 18.39 -24.49
C ASP A 183 -1.61 18.84 -23.57
N GLY A 184 -2.16 20.03 -23.88
CA GLY A 184 -3.31 20.58 -23.18
C GLY A 184 -2.95 21.64 -22.14
N GLU A 185 -3.96 22.03 -21.37
CA GLU A 185 -3.93 23.15 -20.44
C GLU A 185 -4.30 22.70 -19.04
N ASN A 186 -3.73 23.39 -18.05
CA ASN A 186 -4.16 23.30 -16.65
C ASN A 186 -5.45 24.10 -16.46
N LEU A 187 -6.15 23.84 -15.36
CA LEU A 187 -7.29 24.67 -14.95
C LEU A 187 -6.83 26.13 -14.74
N GLN A 188 -7.74 27.05 -15.05
CA GLN A 188 -7.47 28.47 -14.95
C GLN A 188 -8.12 29.06 -13.70
N ARG A 189 -7.60 30.18 -13.21
CA ARG A 189 -8.22 30.97 -12.13
C ARG A 189 -8.74 32.31 -12.66
N ASP A 190 -9.81 32.78 -12.05
CA ASP A 190 -10.33 34.14 -12.29
C ASP A 190 -9.45 35.22 -11.63
N GLU A 191 -9.80 36.49 -11.83
CA GLU A 191 -9.10 37.64 -11.24
C GLU A 191 -9.14 37.68 -9.70
N ASN A 192 -10.07 36.93 -9.09
CA ASN A 192 -10.19 36.79 -7.63
C ASN A 192 -9.47 35.56 -7.09
N GLY A 193 -8.82 34.78 -7.96
CA GLY A 193 -8.08 33.57 -7.58
C GLY A 193 -8.95 32.32 -7.43
N ASN A 194 -10.24 32.34 -7.82
CA ASN A 194 -11.08 31.15 -7.80
C ASN A 194 -10.86 30.29 -9.05
N LEU A 195 -10.86 28.98 -8.92
CA LEU A 195 -10.83 28.09 -10.09
C LEU A 195 -12.06 28.30 -10.96
N ILE A 196 -11.82 28.37 -12.27
CA ILE A 196 -12.88 28.43 -13.27
C ILE A 196 -13.30 27.00 -13.61
N ILE A 197 -14.46 26.57 -13.11
CA ILE A 197 -15.05 25.25 -13.37
C ILE A 197 -16.30 25.48 -14.24
N HIS A 198 -16.21 25.17 -15.50
CA HIS A 198 -17.33 25.36 -16.44
C HIS A 198 -18.42 24.29 -16.33
N ASP A 199 -18.03 23.10 -15.85
CA ASP A 199 -18.93 21.97 -15.67
C ASP A 199 -18.77 21.41 -14.24
N PRO A 200 -19.64 21.77 -13.27
CA PRO A 200 -19.53 21.29 -11.90
C PRO A 200 -19.74 19.78 -11.73
N GLU A 201 -20.42 19.12 -12.69
CA GLU A 201 -20.59 17.66 -12.67
C GLU A 201 -19.33 16.93 -13.15
N HIS A 202 -18.54 17.58 -14.00
CA HIS A 202 -17.27 17.08 -14.53
C HIS A 202 -16.17 18.13 -14.37
N PRO A 203 -15.72 18.44 -13.15
CA PRO A 203 -14.85 19.58 -12.86
C PRO A 203 -13.49 19.52 -13.58
N ASN A 204 -13.05 18.34 -14.00
CA ASN A 204 -11.80 18.14 -14.73
C ASN A 204 -11.97 18.13 -16.26
N LYS A 205 -13.14 18.49 -16.79
CA LYS A 205 -13.38 18.52 -18.24
C LYS A 205 -12.39 19.44 -18.98
N ASP A 206 -12.02 20.54 -18.35
CA ASP A 206 -11.11 21.54 -18.92
C ASP A 206 -9.64 21.32 -18.49
N ALA A 207 -9.38 20.37 -17.61
CA ALA A 207 -8.04 19.92 -17.21
C ALA A 207 -7.41 19.04 -18.31
N THR A 208 -7.29 19.58 -19.52
CA THR A 208 -6.95 18.77 -20.70
C THR A 208 -5.54 18.21 -20.65
N ARG A 209 -4.61 18.89 -19.97
CA ARG A 209 -3.27 18.37 -19.71
C ARG A 209 -3.28 17.14 -18.80
N TYR A 210 -3.99 17.21 -17.69
CA TYR A 210 -4.16 16.06 -16.80
C TYR A 210 -4.77 14.87 -17.54
N ILE A 211 -5.86 15.12 -18.29
CA ILE A 211 -6.49 14.07 -19.10
C ILE A 211 -5.47 13.45 -20.07
N CYS A 212 -4.72 14.26 -20.82
CA CYS A 212 -3.68 13.77 -21.71
C CYS A 212 -2.65 12.92 -20.94
N ARG A 213 -2.14 13.42 -19.84
CA ARG A 213 -1.11 12.73 -19.05
C ARG A 213 -1.55 11.34 -18.58
N VAL A 214 -2.78 11.22 -18.02
CA VAL A 214 -3.23 9.97 -17.34
C VAL A 214 -4.08 9.05 -18.23
N THR A 215 -4.43 9.46 -19.47
CA THR A 215 -5.24 8.63 -20.38
C THR A 215 -4.57 8.32 -21.70
N ASP A 216 -3.55 9.09 -22.10
CA ASP A 216 -2.83 8.78 -23.33
C ASP A 216 -2.06 7.47 -23.20
N LYS A 217 -2.31 6.58 -24.16
CA LYS A 217 -1.75 5.22 -24.10
C LYS A 217 -0.22 5.20 -24.14
N GLU A 218 0.41 6.15 -24.84
CA GLU A 218 1.88 6.21 -24.89
C GLU A 218 2.49 6.58 -23.53
N ASN A 219 1.82 7.47 -22.77
CA ASN A 219 2.22 7.79 -21.39
C ASN A 219 2.07 6.59 -20.46
N LEU A 220 0.94 5.91 -20.56
CA LEU A 220 0.62 4.74 -19.73
C LEU A 220 1.62 3.60 -19.98
N GLU A 221 1.87 3.27 -21.25
CA GLU A 221 2.83 2.24 -21.66
C GLU A 221 4.28 2.63 -21.30
N ALA A 222 4.67 3.90 -21.49
CA ALA A 222 6.00 4.38 -21.11
C ALA A 222 6.22 4.32 -19.60
N SER A 223 5.18 4.56 -18.80
CA SER A 223 5.24 4.45 -17.34
C SER A 223 5.37 3.01 -16.87
N ASN A 224 4.61 2.09 -17.47
CA ASN A 224 4.78 0.66 -17.21
C ASN A 224 6.17 0.16 -17.61
N GLN A 225 6.71 0.65 -18.72
CA GLN A 225 8.07 0.30 -19.15
C GLN A 225 9.13 0.78 -18.16
N LEU A 226 9.03 2.01 -17.66
CA LEU A 226 9.93 2.52 -16.61
C LEU A 226 9.85 1.67 -15.34
N PHE A 227 8.66 1.21 -14.98
CA PHE A 227 8.49 0.34 -13.82
C PHE A 227 9.15 -1.04 -14.03
N ILE A 228 9.08 -1.60 -15.23
CA ILE A 228 9.82 -2.83 -15.57
C ILE A 228 11.32 -2.61 -15.38
N GLU A 229 11.87 -1.52 -15.93
CA GLU A 229 13.28 -1.14 -15.79
C GLU A 229 13.69 -1.01 -14.30
N PHE A 230 12.83 -0.39 -13.48
CA PHE A 230 13.02 -0.29 -12.03
C PHE A 230 13.08 -1.67 -11.36
N VAL A 231 12.12 -2.55 -11.63
CA VAL A 231 12.06 -3.89 -11.02
C VAL A 231 13.29 -4.72 -11.43
N GLU A 232 13.70 -4.66 -12.69
CA GLU A 232 14.90 -5.35 -13.18
C GLU A 232 16.14 -4.87 -12.44
N GLU A 233 16.31 -3.56 -12.26
CA GLU A 233 17.48 -2.99 -11.57
C GLU A 233 17.46 -3.34 -10.07
N VAL A 234 16.32 -3.31 -9.39
CA VAL A 234 16.18 -3.74 -8.01
C VAL A 234 16.54 -5.20 -7.85
N HIS A 235 16.04 -6.06 -8.74
CA HIS A 235 16.36 -7.50 -8.73
C HIS A 235 17.82 -7.78 -9.03
N ARG A 236 18.44 -7.04 -9.96
CA ARG A 236 19.87 -7.14 -10.27
C ARG A 236 20.75 -6.86 -9.04
N ARG A 237 20.29 -6.01 -8.14
CA ARG A 237 20.94 -5.70 -6.85
C ARG A 237 20.64 -6.72 -5.76
N GLY A 238 19.83 -7.74 -6.02
CA GLY A 238 19.43 -8.78 -5.06
C GLY A 238 18.29 -8.36 -4.13
N MET A 239 17.74 -7.15 -4.27
CA MET A 239 16.59 -6.67 -3.52
C MET A 239 15.28 -7.16 -4.15
N LYS A 240 14.16 -7.01 -3.42
CA LYS A 240 12.80 -7.35 -3.84
C LYS A 240 11.93 -6.10 -3.95
N VAL A 241 10.85 -6.19 -4.72
CA VAL A 241 9.82 -5.14 -4.80
C VAL A 241 8.51 -5.70 -4.28
N ILE A 242 7.84 -4.94 -3.44
CA ILE A 242 6.49 -5.20 -2.94
C ILE A 242 5.62 -4.02 -3.35
N LEU A 243 4.48 -4.29 -4.00
CA LEU A 243 3.49 -3.29 -4.37
C LEU A 243 2.34 -3.29 -3.37
N ASP A 244 1.92 -2.11 -2.96
CA ASP A 244 0.69 -1.93 -2.20
C ASP A 244 -0.52 -2.01 -3.13
N GLY A 245 -1.36 -3.03 -2.92
CA GLY A 245 -2.56 -3.26 -3.70
C GLY A 245 -3.81 -2.86 -2.90
N VAL A 246 -4.51 -1.83 -3.35
CA VAL A 246 -5.75 -1.37 -2.71
C VAL A 246 -6.94 -2.15 -3.28
N PHE A 247 -7.23 -3.32 -2.72
CA PHE A 247 -8.32 -4.20 -3.18
C PHE A 247 -9.64 -4.00 -2.43
N ASN A 248 -9.66 -3.11 -1.45
CA ASN A 248 -10.81 -2.85 -0.59
C ASN A 248 -11.79 -1.83 -1.19
N HIS A 249 -11.29 -0.89 -1.98
CA HIS A 249 -12.06 0.17 -2.65
C HIS A 249 -11.29 0.67 -3.88
N CYS A 250 -11.96 1.47 -4.71
CA CYS A 250 -11.38 2.24 -5.82
C CYS A 250 -11.69 3.73 -5.65
N GLY A 251 -11.02 4.57 -6.42
CA GLY A 251 -11.27 6.01 -6.51
C GLY A 251 -12.44 6.37 -7.42
#